data_2878ab911a821e8adf6db2575ecd462c
#
_entry.id   2878ab911a821e8adf6db2575ecd462c
#
_cell.length_a   1.000
_cell.length_b   1.000
_cell.length_c   1.000
_cell.angle_alpha   90.00
_cell.angle_beta   90.00
_cell.angle_gamma   90.00
#
_symmetry.space_group_name_H-M   'P 1'
#
loop_
_entity.id
_entity.type
_entity.pdbx_description
1 polymer ?
#
loop_
_entity_poly.entity_id
_entity_poly.type
_entity_poly.pdbx_seq_one_letter_code
_entity_poly.pdbx_strand_id
1 'polypeptide(L)'
;MNQRIQLSLTGLSLTFVLFLSCQDKKQDSGNVAEQIKDYPVLTITQRTITLNSEFPATIEGQQDIEIRPKIDGFIEKIFVDEGATVKSGQALFKINAPQYEQEVRTAQANIKIAEADVNAAQMGVNKVKPLVEKNIISKYELESAQFTLQAKQAALAQAFAALSNARTNLGYTTIASPANGIVGLIPYKIGALVNSNTPEPLTTVSNIGNIYAYFSINEKQVLAFSKNTKGNTTKARIVTMPSVSLVL
;
A
#
# COMPACT_ATOMS: atom_id res chain seq x y z
N MET A 1 -52.16 -38.88 21.84
CA MET A 1 -52.39 -39.83 22.95
C MET A 1 -52.86 -38.96 24.08
N ASN A 2 -54.23 -38.84 24.16
CA ASN A 2 -55.08 -39.28 25.23
C ASN A 2 -54.75 -38.61 26.55
N GLN A 3 -55.62 -38.04 27.31
CA GLN A 3 -57.06 -38.14 27.60
C GLN A 3 -57.44 -36.98 28.47
N ARG A 4 -58.43 -36.20 28.24
CA ARG A 4 -59.84 -36.41 28.65
C ARG A 4 -60.03 -36.61 30.15
N ILE A 5 -60.97 -35.82 30.63
CA ILE A 5 -62.18 -36.25 31.41
C ILE A 5 -62.13 -35.69 32.82
N GLN A 6 -63.09 -35.10 33.40
CA GLN A 6 -64.53 -34.94 33.42
C GLN A 6 -64.88 -34.11 34.66
N LEU A 7 -65.74 -33.22 34.57
CA LEU A 7 -67.14 -33.21 35.05
C LEU A 7 -67.38 -33.52 36.55
N SER A 8 -67.99 -32.63 37.20
CA SER A 8 -69.35 -32.70 37.74
C SER A 8 -69.59 -31.65 38.82
N LEU A 9 -70.46 -30.78 38.70
CA LEU A 9 -71.94 -30.85 38.90
C LEU A 9 -72.35 -31.05 40.37
N THR A 10 -73.27 -30.30 40.74
CA THR A 10 -74.25 -30.26 41.84
C THR A 10 -73.98 -29.13 42.82
N GLY A 11 -74.86 -28.33 43.14
CA GLY A 11 -76.32 -28.22 43.01
C GLY A 11 -76.80 -27.32 44.12
N LEU A 12 -77.58 -26.43 43.74
CA LEU A 12 -78.94 -26.22 44.19
C LEU A 12 -79.20 -25.73 45.60
N SER A 13 -80.08 -24.77 45.67
CA SER A 13 -81.09 -24.48 46.66
C SER A 13 -80.76 -23.43 47.74
N LEU A 14 -81.43 -22.48 47.98
CA LEU A 14 -82.84 -22.06 47.93
C LEU A 14 -83.03 -20.92 48.93
N THR A 15 -83.69 -19.92 48.47
CA THR A 15 -84.69 -19.09 49.13
C THR A 15 -84.39 -18.14 50.31
N PHE A 16 -84.70 -16.89 50.02
CA PHE A 16 -85.77 -16.09 50.61
C PHE A 16 -85.46 -15.42 51.96
N VAL A 17 -85.48 -14.15 52.04
CA VAL A 17 -86.53 -13.32 52.65
C VAL A 17 -86.12 -11.83 52.71
N LEU A 18 -86.91 -11.05 52.11
CA LEU A 18 -87.12 -9.61 52.30
C LEU A 18 -87.01 -9.11 53.77
N PHE A 19 -86.46 -7.95 53.97
CA PHE A 19 -87.19 -6.88 54.63
C PHE A 19 -86.50 -5.52 54.45
N LEU A 20 -87.26 -4.56 54.06
CA LEU A 20 -87.05 -3.12 53.98
C LEU A 20 -86.42 -2.54 55.26
N SER A 21 -85.51 -1.64 55.08
CA SER A 21 -85.39 -0.48 55.96
C SER A 21 -84.84 0.67 55.15
N CYS A 22 -85.68 1.58 54.76
CA CYS A 22 -85.32 2.94 54.38
C CYS A 22 -84.83 3.66 55.65
N GLN A 23 -83.61 4.14 55.56
CA GLN A 23 -83.17 5.15 56.48
C GLN A 23 -82.47 6.25 55.68
N ASP A 24 -83.19 7.37 55.50
CA ASP A 24 -82.70 8.62 55.00
C ASP A 24 -81.49 9.05 55.81
N LYS A 25 -80.36 9.00 55.24
CA LYS A 25 -79.18 9.65 55.77
C LYS A 25 -78.86 10.83 54.85
N LYS A 26 -79.09 12.01 55.40
CA LYS A 26 -78.72 13.29 54.83
C LYS A 26 -77.38 13.19 54.10
N GLN A 27 -77.41 13.53 52.85
CA GLN A 27 -76.26 13.74 52.02
C GLN A 27 -75.56 15.00 52.50
N ASP A 28 -74.54 14.78 53.33
CA ASP A 28 -73.60 15.82 53.68
C ASP A 28 -72.73 16.01 52.47
N SER A 29 -72.95 17.08 51.73
CA SER A 29 -72.14 17.49 50.61
C SER A 29 -70.77 17.89 51.13
N GLY A 30 -69.99 16.91 51.55
CA GLY A 30 -68.58 17.08 51.77
C GLY A 30 -67.95 17.40 50.45
N ASN A 31 -67.61 18.62 50.28
CA ASN A 31 -66.75 19.11 49.19
C ASN A 31 -65.43 18.32 49.24
N VAL A 32 -65.41 17.19 48.52
CA VAL A 32 -64.17 16.46 48.33
C VAL A 32 -63.32 17.36 47.43
N ALA A 33 -62.52 18.21 48.06
CA ALA A 33 -61.49 18.92 47.35
C ALA A 33 -60.62 17.85 46.67
N GLU A 34 -60.72 17.76 45.34
CA GLU A 34 -59.91 16.92 44.51
C GLU A 34 -58.47 17.27 44.84
N GLN A 35 -57.80 16.41 45.59
CA GLN A 35 -56.41 16.61 45.90
C GLN A 35 -55.62 16.49 44.57
N ILE A 36 -55.30 17.62 43.98
CA ILE A 36 -54.41 17.70 42.84
C ILE A 36 -53.05 17.12 43.28
N LYS A 37 -52.77 15.91 42.83
CA LYS A 37 -51.48 15.29 43.08
C LYS A 37 -50.45 16.05 42.26
N ASP A 38 -49.54 16.72 42.94
CA ASP A 38 -48.39 17.32 42.33
C ASP A 38 -47.46 16.22 41.84
N TYR A 39 -47.33 16.12 40.53
CA TYR A 39 -46.35 15.25 39.90
C TYR A 39 -45.07 16.04 39.60
N PRO A 40 -43.92 15.52 39.97
CA PRO A 40 -42.64 16.16 39.58
C PRO A 40 -42.53 16.19 38.09
N VAL A 41 -42.49 17.36 37.49
CA VAL A 41 -42.27 17.58 36.07
C VAL A 41 -40.81 17.96 35.84
N LEU A 42 -40.18 17.27 34.93
CA LEU A 42 -38.83 17.63 34.46
C LEU A 42 -38.98 18.58 33.27
N THR A 43 -38.49 19.80 33.42
CA THR A 43 -38.42 20.74 32.32
C THR A 43 -37.27 20.36 31.42
N ILE A 44 -37.57 19.87 30.19
CA ILE A 44 -36.56 19.55 29.19
C ILE A 44 -36.19 20.85 28.48
N THR A 45 -34.95 21.28 28.68
CA THR A 45 -34.39 22.39 27.93
C THR A 45 -33.79 21.88 26.61
N GLN A 46 -34.04 22.58 25.51
CA GLN A 46 -33.40 22.28 24.25
C GLN A 46 -31.89 22.48 24.39
N ARG A 47 -31.11 21.42 24.11
CA ARG A 47 -29.64 21.47 24.02
C ARG A 47 -29.25 21.08 22.61
N THR A 48 -28.41 21.90 21.99
CA THR A 48 -27.77 21.54 20.76
C THR A 48 -26.66 20.54 21.08
N ILE A 49 -26.72 19.37 20.48
CA ILE A 49 -25.66 18.35 20.59
C ILE A 49 -25.09 18.10 19.22
N THR A 50 -23.78 17.95 19.15
CA THR A 50 -23.10 17.50 17.95
C THR A 50 -23.01 15.97 17.99
N LEU A 51 -23.60 15.32 17.00
CA LEU A 51 -23.49 13.88 16.83
C LEU A 51 -22.27 13.59 15.96
N ASN A 52 -21.30 12.90 16.51
CA ASN A 52 -20.17 12.39 15.77
C ASN A 52 -20.44 10.94 15.36
N SER A 53 -20.16 10.62 14.11
CA SER A 53 -20.20 9.24 13.62
C SER A 53 -18.76 8.78 13.42
N GLU A 54 -18.41 7.63 13.98
CA GLU A 54 -17.09 7.04 13.86
C GLU A 54 -17.10 5.97 12.78
N PHE A 55 -16.06 5.94 11.98
CA PHE A 55 -15.87 4.98 10.91
C PHE A 55 -14.48 4.36 11.04
N PRO A 56 -14.37 3.02 11.01
CA PRO A 56 -13.07 2.38 10.95
C PRO A 56 -12.36 2.81 9.66
N ALA A 57 -11.13 3.28 9.80
CA ALA A 57 -10.31 3.73 8.69
C ALA A 57 -8.97 2.99 8.66
N THR A 58 -8.54 2.60 7.46
CA THR A 58 -7.18 2.12 7.21
C THR A 58 -6.34 3.29 6.74
N ILE A 59 -5.19 3.49 7.38
CA ILE A 59 -4.25 4.54 7.02
C ILE A 59 -3.15 3.92 6.17
N GLU A 60 -2.93 4.49 5.00
CA GLU A 60 -1.87 4.10 4.09
C GLU A 60 -1.01 5.31 3.73
N GLY A 61 0.29 5.10 3.52
CA GLY A 61 1.17 6.11 2.96
C GLY A 61 0.75 6.47 1.53
N GLN A 62 1.12 7.64 1.07
CA GLN A 62 0.85 8.05 -0.31
C GLN A 62 1.46 7.07 -1.31
N GLN A 63 2.56 6.43 -0.96
CA GLN A 63 3.26 5.49 -1.80
C GLN A 63 3.98 4.46 -0.92
N ASP A 64 3.62 3.20 -1.08
CA ASP A 64 4.30 2.06 -0.49
C ASP A 64 5.06 1.32 -1.57
N ILE A 65 6.39 1.28 -1.44
CA ILE A 65 7.29 0.69 -2.42
C ILE A 65 7.90 -0.56 -1.83
N GLU A 66 7.60 -1.69 -2.44
CA GLU A 66 8.24 -2.96 -2.10
C GLU A 66 9.68 -3.00 -2.60
N ILE A 67 10.60 -3.27 -1.71
CA ILE A 67 12.02 -3.42 -2.00
C ILE A 67 12.31 -4.91 -2.20
N ARG A 68 12.53 -5.29 -3.46
CA ARG A 68 12.82 -6.66 -3.86
C ARG A 68 14.21 -6.77 -4.48
N PRO A 69 14.94 -7.86 -4.24
CA PRO A 69 16.23 -8.09 -4.91
C PRO A 69 16.02 -8.37 -6.39
N LYS A 70 16.94 -7.90 -7.24
CA LYS A 70 16.96 -8.17 -8.69
C LYS A 70 17.93 -9.27 -9.06
N ILE A 71 18.72 -9.74 -8.10
CA ILE A 71 19.76 -10.75 -8.26
C ILE A 71 19.70 -11.77 -7.14
N ASP A 72 20.30 -12.91 -7.35
CA ASP A 72 20.40 -13.99 -6.38
C ASP A 72 21.68 -13.82 -5.54
N GLY A 73 21.56 -14.07 -4.24
CA GLY A 73 22.69 -14.01 -3.33
C GLY A 73 22.27 -14.02 -1.87
N PHE A 74 23.26 -13.93 -0.97
CA PHE A 74 23.03 -13.90 0.47
C PHE A 74 23.07 -12.46 0.99
N ILE A 75 22.20 -12.10 1.92
CA ILE A 75 22.28 -10.80 2.58
C ILE A 75 23.58 -10.72 3.39
N GLU A 76 24.48 -9.85 2.96
CA GLU A 76 25.75 -9.60 3.62
C GLU A 76 25.62 -8.59 4.76
N LYS A 77 24.88 -7.48 4.48
CA LYS A 77 24.69 -6.39 5.42
C LYS A 77 23.29 -5.78 5.26
N ILE A 78 22.77 -5.31 6.36
CA ILE A 78 21.57 -4.48 6.47
C ILE A 78 22.04 -3.16 7.06
N PHE A 79 21.77 -2.04 6.37
CA PHE A 79 22.28 -0.71 6.76
C PHE A 79 21.24 0.13 7.50
N VAL A 80 20.02 -0.37 7.65
CA VAL A 80 18.90 0.35 8.21
C VAL A 80 18.13 -0.55 9.18
N ASP A 81 17.47 0.06 10.15
CA ASP A 81 16.58 -0.62 11.07
C ASP A 81 15.12 -0.44 10.65
N GLU A 82 14.26 -1.32 11.14
CA GLU A 82 12.81 -1.20 10.99
C GLU A 82 12.32 0.12 11.61
N GLY A 83 11.46 0.84 10.93
CA GLY A 83 10.96 2.16 11.35
C GLY A 83 11.92 3.32 11.09
N ALA A 84 13.12 3.07 10.57
CA ALA A 84 14.09 4.14 10.28
C ALA A 84 13.64 5.00 9.08
N THR A 85 13.91 6.30 9.15
CA THR A 85 13.71 7.21 8.02
C THR A 85 14.87 7.12 7.05
N VAL A 86 14.58 6.96 5.76
CA VAL A 86 15.55 6.84 4.68
C VAL A 86 15.32 7.87 3.59
N LYS A 87 16.40 8.18 2.87
CA LYS A 87 16.38 9.07 1.70
C LYS A 87 16.49 8.27 0.41
N SER A 88 15.96 8.81 -0.67
CA SER A 88 16.18 8.26 -2.01
C SER A 88 17.68 8.11 -2.30
N GLY A 89 18.10 6.93 -2.79
CA GLY A 89 19.49 6.57 -3.04
C GLY A 89 20.27 6.04 -1.82
N GLN A 90 19.69 6.09 -0.62
CA GLN A 90 20.34 5.53 0.59
C GLN A 90 20.39 4.00 0.50
N ALA A 91 21.57 3.41 0.72
CA ALA A 91 21.74 1.96 0.75
C ALA A 91 20.94 1.34 1.92
N LEU A 92 20.19 0.30 1.60
CA LEU A 92 19.37 -0.46 2.57
C LEU A 92 20.00 -1.83 2.85
N PHE A 93 20.37 -2.55 1.79
CA PHE A 93 20.92 -3.90 1.86
C PHE A 93 22.14 -4.05 0.97
N LYS A 94 23.05 -4.93 1.38
CA LYS A 94 24.14 -5.43 0.57
C LYS A 94 23.98 -6.94 0.39
N ILE A 95 23.99 -7.39 -0.87
CA ILE A 95 23.93 -8.81 -1.23
C ILE A 95 25.35 -9.26 -1.58
N ASN A 96 25.79 -10.34 -0.99
CA ASN A 96 27.02 -11.04 -1.35
C ASN A 96 26.74 -11.91 -2.57
N ALA A 97 27.30 -11.53 -3.69
CA ALA A 97 27.15 -12.20 -4.98
C ALA A 97 28.44 -12.03 -5.81
N PRO A 98 29.54 -12.72 -5.44
CA PRO A 98 30.87 -12.54 -6.02
C PRO A 98 30.94 -12.86 -7.50
N GLN A 99 29.98 -13.60 -8.04
CA GLN A 99 29.91 -13.90 -9.48
C GLN A 99 29.82 -12.61 -10.33
N TYR A 100 29.08 -11.58 -9.89
CA TYR A 100 28.97 -10.33 -10.65
C TYR A 100 30.23 -9.48 -10.63
N GLU A 101 31.04 -9.59 -9.56
CA GLU A 101 32.37 -8.98 -9.55
C GLU A 101 33.32 -9.66 -10.58
N GLN A 102 33.23 -10.99 -10.69
CA GLN A 102 33.98 -11.74 -11.69
C GLN A 102 33.54 -11.39 -13.11
N GLU A 103 32.24 -11.26 -13.36
CA GLU A 103 31.72 -10.84 -14.66
C GLU A 103 32.29 -9.48 -15.07
N VAL A 104 32.35 -8.51 -14.16
CA VAL A 104 32.96 -7.20 -14.43
C VAL A 104 34.43 -7.35 -14.77
N ARG A 105 35.22 -8.15 -14.03
CA ARG A 105 36.63 -8.40 -14.31
C ARG A 105 36.83 -9.06 -15.68
N THR A 106 36.00 -10.04 -16.00
CA THR A 106 36.04 -10.72 -17.32
C THR A 106 35.71 -9.74 -18.44
N ALA A 107 34.66 -8.94 -18.29
CA ALA A 107 34.29 -7.93 -19.30
C ALA A 107 35.39 -6.88 -19.50
N GLN A 108 36.08 -6.45 -18.42
CA GLN A 108 37.23 -5.55 -18.50
C GLN A 108 38.40 -6.17 -19.26
N ALA A 109 38.66 -7.46 -19.03
CA ALA A 109 39.71 -8.17 -19.78
C ALA A 109 39.39 -8.27 -21.27
N ASN A 110 38.11 -8.54 -21.61
CA ASN A 110 37.65 -8.60 -23.00
C ASN A 110 37.78 -7.26 -23.74
N ILE A 111 37.59 -6.13 -23.04
CA ILE A 111 37.84 -4.79 -23.60
C ILE A 111 39.32 -4.67 -23.99
N LYS A 112 40.26 -5.07 -23.11
CA LYS A 112 41.70 -4.99 -23.40
C LYS A 112 42.09 -5.83 -24.63
N ILE A 113 41.49 -7.01 -24.81
CA ILE A 113 41.68 -7.84 -26.00
C ILE A 113 41.17 -7.13 -27.24
N ALA A 114 39.94 -6.60 -27.18
CA ALA A 114 39.33 -5.89 -28.30
C ALA A 114 40.09 -4.59 -28.67
N GLU A 115 40.64 -3.87 -27.69
CA GLU A 115 41.51 -2.70 -27.90
C GLU A 115 42.78 -3.09 -28.63
N ALA A 116 43.43 -4.20 -28.24
CA ALA A 116 44.60 -4.73 -28.93
C ALA A 116 44.27 -5.13 -30.38
N ASP A 117 43.13 -5.73 -30.61
CA ASP A 117 42.65 -6.08 -31.96
C ASP A 117 42.43 -4.85 -32.85
N VAL A 118 41.81 -3.80 -32.31
CA VAL A 118 41.60 -2.51 -33.00
C VAL A 118 42.96 -1.89 -33.36
N ASN A 119 43.91 -1.88 -32.41
CA ASN A 119 45.24 -1.36 -32.63
C ASN A 119 45.99 -2.13 -33.75
N ALA A 120 45.86 -3.47 -33.74
CA ALA A 120 46.44 -4.31 -34.78
C ALA A 120 45.81 -4.03 -36.16
N ALA A 121 44.50 -3.91 -36.24
CA ALA A 121 43.80 -3.56 -37.48
C ALA A 121 44.14 -2.14 -37.95
N GLN A 122 44.28 -1.17 -37.04
CA GLN A 122 44.72 0.18 -37.36
C GLN A 122 46.13 0.20 -37.93
N MET A 123 47.06 -0.59 -37.37
CA MET A 123 48.39 -0.75 -37.93
C MET A 123 48.34 -1.35 -39.35
N GLY A 124 47.40 -2.28 -39.59
CA GLY A 124 47.13 -2.82 -40.94
C GLY A 124 46.79 -1.72 -41.95
N VAL A 125 45.86 -0.86 -41.61
CA VAL A 125 45.48 0.31 -42.44
C VAL A 125 46.65 1.25 -42.65
N ASN A 126 47.40 1.57 -41.58
CA ASN A 126 48.56 2.47 -41.65
C ASN A 126 49.68 1.93 -42.54
N LYS A 127 49.86 0.59 -42.61
CA LYS A 127 50.81 -0.09 -43.48
C LYS A 127 50.39 -0.02 -44.95
N VAL A 128 49.09 -0.23 -45.22
CA VAL A 128 48.56 -0.34 -46.59
C VAL A 128 48.39 1.03 -47.25
N LYS A 129 47.94 2.02 -46.52
CA LYS A 129 47.60 3.35 -46.99
C LYS A 129 48.69 4.03 -47.80
N PRO A 130 50.00 4.10 -47.39
CA PRO A 130 51.05 4.75 -48.15
C PRO A 130 51.43 3.97 -49.42
N LEU A 131 51.22 2.65 -49.46
CA LEU A 131 51.50 1.81 -50.65
C LEU A 131 50.45 2.07 -51.75
N VAL A 132 49.18 2.27 -51.37
CA VAL A 132 48.11 2.66 -52.30
C VAL A 132 48.33 4.08 -52.80
N GLU A 133 48.75 5.03 -51.97
CA GLU A 133 49.05 6.41 -52.34
C GLU A 133 50.18 6.47 -53.37
N LYS A 134 51.11 5.54 -53.29
CA LYS A 134 52.18 5.39 -54.25
C LYS A 134 51.86 4.49 -55.47
N ASN A 135 50.61 4.06 -55.63
CA ASN A 135 50.10 3.15 -56.66
C ASN A 135 50.88 1.80 -56.75
N ILE A 136 51.44 1.31 -55.62
CA ILE A 136 52.14 0.03 -55.54
C ILE A 136 51.15 -1.13 -55.40
N ILE A 137 50.02 -0.90 -54.72
CA ILE A 137 48.97 -1.90 -54.50
C ILE A 137 47.61 -1.32 -54.84
N SER A 138 46.59 -2.19 -54.99
CA SER A 138 45.20 -1.83 -55.33
C SER A 138 44.49 -1.07 -54.17
N LYS A 139 43.59 -0.14 -54.52
CA LYS A 139 42.70 0.51 -53.56
C LYS A 139 41.82 -0.48 -52.80
N TYR A 140 41.51 -1.62 -53.42
CA TYR A 140 40.77 -2.70 -52.78
C TYR A 140 41.43 -3.20 -51.49
N GLU A 141 42.75 -3.28 -51.44
CA GLU A 141 43.52 -3.68 -50.26
C GLU A 141 43.33 -2.68 -49.10
N LEU A 142 43.27 -1.39 -49.40
CA LEU A 142 43.03 -0.36 -48.41
C LEU A 142 41.58 -0.45 -47.87
N GLU A 143 40.58 -0.60 -48.75
CA GLU A 143 39.17 -0.77 -48.37
C GLU A 143 38.99 -2.02 -47.52
N SER A 144 39.62 -3.15 -47.88
CA SER A 144 39.60 -4.39 -47.09
C SER A 144 40.18 -4.19 -45.68
N ALA A 145 41.33 -3.48 -45.57
CA ALA A 145 41.92 -3.15 -44.27
C ALA A 145 41.03 -2.22 -43.44
N GLN A 146 40.35 -1.26 -44.08
CA GLN A 146 39.40 -0.35 -43.42
C GLN A 146 38.16 -1.10 -42.91
N PHE A 147 37.58 -2.01 -43.69
CA PHE A 147 36.46 -2.84 -43.22
C PHE A 147 36.89 -3.76 -42.08
N THR A 148 38.11 -4.28 -42.09
CA THR A 148 38.67 -5.06 -40.98
C THR A 148 38.75 -4.19 -39.71
N LEU A 149 39.26 -2.96 -39.82
CA LEU A 149 39.31 -2.02 -38.71
C LEU A 149 37.90 -1.70 -38.18
N GLN A 150 36.97 -1.42 -39.08
CA GLN A 150 35.59 -1.15 -38.71
C GLN A 150 34.94 -2.33 -37.97
N ALA A 151 35.18 -3.56 -38.42
CA ALA A 151 34.68 -4.75 -37.75
C ALA A 151 35.27 -4.90 -36.33
N LYS A 152 36.60 -4.62 -36.16
CA LYS A 152 37.22 -4.65 -34.82
C LYS A 152 36.75 -3.52 -33.91
N GLN A 153 36.48 -2.33 -34.45
CA GLN A 153 35.88 -1.24 -33.69
C GLN A 153 34.45 -1.60 -33.23
N ALA A 154 33.67 -2.27 -34.06
CA ALA A 154 32.35 -2.76 -33.67
C ALA A 154 32.43 -3.81 -32.54
N ALA A 155 33.41 -4.73 -32.60
CA ALA A 155 33.69 -5.70 -31.55
C ALA A 155 34.09 -5.03 -30.23
N LEU A 156 34.90 -3.98 -30.28
CA LEU A 156 35.25 -3.17 -29.10
C LEU A 156 34.01 -2.50 -28.50
N ALA A 157 33.15 -1.92 -29.33
CA ALA A 157 31.89 -1.34 -28.86
C ALA A 157 30.98 -2.39 -28.17
N GLN A 158 30.93 -3.61 -28.71
CA GLN A 158 30.24 -4.74 -28.09
C GLN A 158 30.82 -5.08 -26.70
N ALA A 159 32.16 -5.11 -26.58
CA ALA A 159 32.82 -5.37 -25.31
C ALA A 159 32.52 -4.29 -24.26
N PHE A 160 32.46 -3.01 -24.67
CA PHE A 160 32.01 -1.93 -23.77
C PHE A 160 30.56 -2.11 -23.31
N ALA A 161 29.66 -2.51 -24.21
CA ALA A 161 28.28 -2.80 -23.85
C ALA A 161 28.19 -3.96 -22.85
N ALA A 162 28.96 -5.02 -23.03
CA ALA A 162 29.08 -6.14 -22.11
C ALA A 162 29.54 -5.69 -20.70
N LEU A 163 30.56 -4.82 -20.63
CA LEU A 163 31.03 -4.26 -19.36
C LEU A 163 29.95 -3.41 -18.69
N SER A 164 29.22 -2.60 -19.46
CA SER A 164 28.11 -1.80 -18.94
C SER A 164 27.03 -2.68 -18.29
N ASN A 165 26.66 -3.77 -18.95
CA ASN A 165 25.69 -4.74 -18.41
C ASN A 165 26.21 -5.41 -17.12
N ALA A 166 27.49 -5.88 -17.13
CA ALA A 166 28.09 -6.49 -15.94
C ALA A 166 28.13 -5.51 -14.75
N ARG A 167 28.46 -4.23 -15.00
CA ARG A 167 28.43 -3.20 -13.96
C ARG A 167 27.02 -2.91 -13.42
N THR A 168 26.03 -2.92 -14.30
CA THR A 168 24.63 -2.77 -13.90
C THR A 168 24.21 -3.91 -12.98
N ASN A 169 24.53 -5.15 -13.34
CA ASN A 169 24.25 -6.32 -12.51
C ASN A 169 24.98 -6.26 -11.17
N LEU A 170 26.24 -5.85 -11.16
CA LEU A 170 26.99 -5.62 -9.93
C LEU A 170 26.35 -4.51 -9.08
N GLY A 171 25.81 -3.46 -9.72
CA GLY A 171 25.08 -2.40 -9.03
C GLY A 171 23.88 -2.92 -8.26
N TYR A 172 23.20 -3.95 -8.74
CA TYR A 172 22.05 -4.56 -8.05
C TYR A 172 22.44 -5.33 -6.76
N THR A 173 23.72 -5.57 -6.50
CA THR A 173 24.19 -6.12 -5.21
C THR A 173 24.01 -5.14 -4.05
N THR A 174 23.91 -3.85 -4.33
CA THR A 174 23.60 -2.84 -3.33
C THR A 174 22.21 -2.32 -3.60
N ILE A 175 21.28 -2.65 -2.70
CA ILE A 175 19.88 -2.26 -2.82
C ILE A 175 19.71 -0.95 -2.08
N ALA A 176 19.27 0.08 -2.81
CA ALA A 176 19.03 1.42 -2.26
C ALA A 176 17.54 1.76 -2.28
N SER A 177 17.14 2.70 -1.43
CA SER A 177 15.78 3.21 -1.42
C SER A 177 15.49 4.03 -2.69
N PRO A 178 14.39 3.77 -3.40
CA PRO A 178 14.00 4.55 -4.56
C PRO A 178 13.36 5.90 -4.20
N ALA A 179 12.89 6.06 -2.95
CA ALA A 179 12.18 7.25 -2.47
C ALA A 179 12.58 7.61 -1.04
N ASN A 180 12.16 8.80 -0.60
CA ASN A 180 12.21 9.17 0.80
C ASN A 180 11.02 8.53 1.52
N GLY A 181 11.25 7.99 2.72
CA GLY A 181 10.18 7.34 3.47
C GLY A 181 10.65 6.68 4.75
N ILE A 182 9.79 5.83 5.29
CA ILE A 182 10.08 5.00 6.47
C ILE A 182 10.17 3.54 6.04
N VAL A 183 11.17 2.85 6.57
CA VAL A 183 11.41 1.43 6.36
C VAL A 183 10.39 0.62 7.16
N GLY A 184 9.72 -0.31 6.50
CA GLY A 184 8.81 -1.27 7.13
C GLY A 184 9.53 -2.42 7.81
N LEU A 185 8.83 -3.55 7.94
CA LEU A 185 9.40 -4.77 8.49
C LEU A 185 10.51 -5.34 7.60
N ILE A 186 11.51 -5.97 8.21
CA ILE A 186 12.63 -6.64 7.54
C ILE A 186 12.59 -8.14 7.88
N PRO A 187 11.83 -8.94 7.11
CA PRO A 187 11.63 -10.36 7.42
C PRO A 187 12.91 -11.19 7.26
N TYR A 188 13.81 -10.77 6.37
CA TYR A 188 15.05 -11.50 6.09
C TYR A 188 16.22 -10.94 6.90
N LYS A 189 17.02 -11.84 7.46
CA LYS A 189 18.18 -11.49 8.28
C LYS A 189 19.49 -11.71 7.51
N ILE A 190 20.58 -11.19 8.03
CA ILE A 190 21.93 -11.39 7.48
C ILE A 190 22.18 -12.89 7.33
N GLY A 191 22.70 -13.31 6.19
CA GLY A 191 22.94 -14.70 5.82
C GLY A 191 21.77 -15.39 5.12
N ALA A 192 20.59 -14.78 5.02
CA ALA A 192 19.47 -15.31 4.26
C ALA A 192 19.76 -15.30 2.76
N LEU A 193 19.40 -16.38 2.06
CA LEU A 193 19.40 -16.44 0.60
C LEU A 193 18.16 -15.69 0.07
N VAL A 194 18.37 -14.79 -0.85
CA VAL A 194 17.33 -14.00 -1.49
C VAL A 194 17.49 -13.97 -3.00
N ASN A 195 16.40 -13.86 -3.72
CA ASN A 195 16.37 -13.80 -5.18
C ASN A 195 15.13 -13.03 -5.67
N SER A 196 15.00 -12.84 -6.98
CA SER A 196 13.87 -12.14 -7.59
C SER A 196 12.51 -12.78 -7.35
N ASN A 197 12.47 -14.09 -7.03
CA ASN A 197 11.25 -14.88 -6.77
C ASN A 197 10.96 -15.05 -5.28
N THR A 198 11.71 -14.40 -4.43
CA THR A 198 11.49 -14.44 -2.97
C THR A 198 10.06 -13.97 -2.66
N PRO A 199 9.25 -14.76 -1.91
CA PRO A 199 7.81 -14.51 -1.75
C PRO A 199 7.51 -13.12 -1.16
N GLU A 200 8.23 -12.76 -0.10
CA GLU A 200 8.07 -11.48 0.58
C GLU A 200 9.14 -10.48 0.12
N PRO A 201 8.83 -9.17 0.11
CA PRO A 201 9.83 -8.15 -0.13
C PRO A 201 10.88 -8.12 1.00
N LEU A 202 12.09 -7.64 0.73
CA LEU A 202 13.12 -7.43 1.75
C LEU A 202 12.66 -6.43 2.81
N THR A 203 11.93 -5.42 2.38
CA THR A 203 11.21 -4.44 3.19
C THR A 203 10.27 -3.64 2.29
N THR A 204 9.45 -2.79 2.90
CA THR A 204 8.71 -1.74 2.21
C THR A 204 9.26 -0.38 2.61
N VAL A 205 9.26 0.57 1.69
CA VAL A 205 9.53 1.99 2.00
C VAL A 205 8.25 2.77 1.76
N SER A 206 7.67 3.29 2.85
CA SER A 206 6.42 4.03 2.86
C SER A 206 6.68 5.52 2.90
N ASN A 207 6.20 6.25 1.89
CA ASN A 207 6.22 7.71 1.92
C ASN A 207 5.03 8.23 2.72
N ILE A 208 5.30 8.67 3.94
CA ILE A 208 4.29 9.19 4.87
C ILE A 208 4.17 10.72 4.84
N GLY A 209 4.79 11.40 3.88
CA GLY A 209 4.66 12.86 3.73
C GLY A 209 3.21 13.29 3.54
N ASN A 210 2.43 12.49 2.84
CA ASN A 210 0.97 12.53 2.79
C ASN A 210 0.44 11.15 3.11
N ILE A 211 -0.66 11.09 3.84
CA ILE A 211 -1.35 9.84 4.17
C ILE A 211 -2.76 9.85 3.60
N TYR A 212 -3.24 8.69 3.21
CA TYR A 212 -4.62 8.46 2.82
C TYR A 212 -5.31 7.67 3.92
N ALA A 213 -6.49 8.12 4.31
CA ALA A 213 -7.37 7.39 5.21
C ALA A 213 -8.53 6.82 4.39
N TYR A 214 -8.57 5.51 4.24
CA TYR A 214 -9.64 4.80 3.55
C TYR A 214 -10.68 4.35 4.57
N PHE A 215 -11.90 4.82 4.42
CA PHE A 215 -13.01 4.42 5.28
C PHE A 215 -14.24 4.09 4.45
N SER A 216 -15.05 3.17 4.96
CA SER A 216 -16.26 2.72 4.29
C SER A 216 -17.49 3.33 4.95
N ILE A 217 -18.38 3.88 4.14
CA ILE A 217 -19.66 4.43 4.57
C ILE A 217 -20.77 3.56 3.98
N ASN A 218 -21.79 3.23 4.76
CA ASN A 218 -22.92 2.47 4.25
C ASN A 218 -23.82 3.32 3.34
N GLU A 219 -24.51 2.68 2.40
CA GLU A 219 -25.36 3.34 1.41
C GLU A 219 -26.42 4.26 2.03
N LYS A 220 -27.03 3.84 3.13
CA LYS A 220 -28.04 4.63 3.84
C LYS A 220 -27.48 5.97 4.32
N GLN A 221 -26.25 5.96 4.84
CA GLN A 221 -25.57 7.19 5.29
C GLN A 221 -25.19 8.07 4.12
N VAL A 222 -24.71 7.48 3.01
CA VAL A 222 -24.42 8.19 1.76
C VAL A 222 -25.67 8.88 1.21
N LEU A 223 -26.81 8.17 1.21
CA LEU A 223 -28.10 8.72 0.75
C LEU A 223 -28.61 9.83 1.69
N ALA A 224 -28.51 9.64 3.00
CA ALA A 224 -28.90 10.67 3.97
C ALA A 224 -28.04 11.94 3.80
N PHE A 225 -26.74 11.76 3.60
CA PHE A 225 -25.80 12.83 3.35
C PHE A 225 -26.12 13.55 2.03
N SER A 226 -26.36 12.79 0.97
CA SER A 226 -26.68 13.28 -0.38
C SER A 226 -28.00 14.12 -0.41
N LYS A 227 -28.98 13.82 0.46
CA LYS A 227 -30.24 14.59 0.57
C LYS A 227 -30.01 15.96 1.21
N ASN A 228 -29.05 16.09 2.11
CA ASN A 228 -28.77 17.31 2.86
C ASN A 228 -27.74 18.22 2.20
N THR A 229 -27.09 17.75 1.13
CA THR A 229 -25.99 18.46 0.45
C THR A 229 -26.46 19.07 -0.86
N LYS A 230 -26.30 20.39 -1.02
CA LYS A 230 -26.59 21.08 -2.28
C LYS A 230 -25.44 20.86 -3.28
N GLY A 231 -25.72 20.19 -4.38
CA GLY A 231 -24.77 20.02 -5.49
C GLY A 231 -25.18 18.92 -6.46
N ASN A 232 -25.07 19.19 -7.76
CA ASN A 232 -25.43 18.23 -8.81
C ASN A 232 -24.30 17.27 -9.20
N THR A 233 -23.08 17.46 -8.67
CA THR A 233 -21.93 16.59 -8.96
C THR A 233 -21.33 16.01 -7.68
N THR A 234 -20.77 14.82 -7.76
CA THR A 234 -20.08 14.16 -6.64
C THR A 234 -18.98 15.07 -6.04
N LYS A 235 -18.23 15.76 -6.90
CA LYS A 235 -17.16 16.67 -6.46
C LYS A 235 -17.70 17.86 -5.64
N ALA A 236 -18.83 18.45 -6.05
CA ALA A 236 -19.46 19.55 -5.33
C ALA A 236 -20.01 19.10 -3.96
N ARG A 237 -20.48 17.85 -3.87
CA ARG A 237 -20.96 17.25 -2.62
C ARG A 237 -19.84 16.97 -1.64
N ILE A 238 -18.67 16.52 -2.13
CA ILE A 238 -17.49 16.26 -1.29
C ILE A 238 -16.98 17.55 -0.65
N VAL A 239 -16.96 18.66 -1.37
CA VAL A 239 -16.51 19.96 -0.83
C VAL A 239 -17.40 20.48 0.30
N THR A 240 -18.67 20.09 0.31
CA THR A 240 -19.64 20.48 1.35
C THR A 240 -19.75 19.47 2.49
N MET A 241 -18.91 18.44 2.51
CA MET A 241 -18.82 17.49 3.63
C MET A 241 -18.38 18.18 4.91
N PRO A 242 -18.93 17.79 6.07
CA PRO A 242 -18.40 18.23 7.36
C PRO A 242 -16.94 17.79 7.49
N SER A 243 -16.18 18.54 8.27
CA SER A 243 -14.78 18.19 8.54
C SER A 243 -14.67 16.79 9.15
N VAL A 244 -13.79 15.98 8.58
CA VAL A 244 -13.45 14.66 9.10
C VAL A 244 -12.18 14.82 9.93
N SER A 245 -12.20 14.33 11.17
CA SER A 245 -11.02 14.27 12.02
C SER A 245 -10.59 12.82 12.20
N LEU A 246 -9.29 12.58 12.11
CA LEU A 246 -8.69 11.29 12.42
C LEU A 246 -8.45 11.22 13.93
N VAL A 247 -8.94 10.17 14.57
CA VAL A 247 -8.66 9.85 15.98
C VAL A 247 -7.81 8.58 15.97
N LEU A 248 -6.58 8.69 16.49
CA LEU A 248 -5.61 7.60 16.59
C LEU A 248 -5.66 6.96 17.97
#